data_7b179d80fc558ed67daf727e5e718b1f
#
_entry.id   7b179d80fc558ed67daf727e5e718b1f
#
_cell.length_a   1.000
_cell.length_b   1.000
_cell.length_c   1.000
_cell.angle_alpha   90.00
_cell.angle_beta   90.00
_cell.angle_gamma   90.00
#
_symmetry.space_group_name_H-M   'P 1'
#
loop_
_entity.id
_entity.type
_entity.pdbx_description
1 polymer ?
#
loop_
_entity_poly.entity_id
_entity_poly.type
_entity_poly.pdbx_seq_one_letter_code
_entity_poly.pdbx_strand_id
1 'polypeptide(L)'
;MANIRRLVLDVLKPHKPSILELSSKLADLPVVNGVDISLIEMDQKVENIKITCEGDSINYDQLEEIIKQSGASIHSVDKVSVGTSMIEEAATHQD
;
A
#
# COMPACT_ATOMS: atom_id res chain seq x y z
N MET A 1 -6.50 6.99 19.71
CA MET A 1 -6.63 5.91 18.71
C MET A 1 -5.25 5.34 18.43
N ALA A 2 -5.14 4.03 18.27
CA ALA A 2 -3.84 3.41 17.99
C ALA A 2 -3.36 3.78 16.59
N ASN A 3 -2.03 3.86 16.44
CA ASN A 3 -1.42 4.26 15.19
C ASN A 3 -1.30 3.09 14.21
N ILE A 4 -1.63 3.34 12.95
CA ILE A 4 -1.42 2.35 11.88
C ILE A 4 0.06 2.38 11.51
N ARG A 5 0.71 1.22 11.60
CA ARG A 5 2.14 1.07 11.33
C ARG A 5 2.43 0.45 9.98
N ARG A 6 1.55 -0.41 9.52
CA ARG A 6 1.71 -1.10 8.23
C ARG A 6 0.34 -1.34 7.62
N LEU A 7 0.26 -1.12 6.31
CA LEU A 7 -0.90 -1.48 5.51
C LEU A 7 -0.44 -2.27 4.30
N VAL A 8 -1.18 -3.32 3.98
CA VAL A 8 -1.00 -4.07 2.75
C VAL A 8 -2.30 -4.01 1.99
N LEU A 9 -2.24 -3.44 0.79
CA LEU A 9 -3.42 -3.17 -0.02
C LEU A 9 -3.33 -3.93 -1.34
N ASP A 10 -4.47 -4.47 -1.77
CA ASP A 10 -4.64 -4.99 -3.11
C ASP A 10 -5.30 -3.90 -3.94
N VAL A 11 -4.65 -3.48 -5.02
CA VAL A 11 -5.04 -2.30 -5.79
C VAL A 11 -5.09 -2.64 -7.28
N LEU A 12 -6.11 -2.14 -7.94
CA LEU A 12 -6.20 -2.19 -9.39
C LEU A 12 -5.82 -0.82 -9.95
N LYS A 13 -4.87 -0.80 -10.85
CA LYS A 13 -4.26 0.43 -11.36
C LYS A 13 -4.19 0.40 -12.88
N PRO A 14 -4.54 1.50 -13.56
CA PRO A 14 -4.24 1.60 -15.00
C PRO A 14 -2.72 1.62 -15.19
N HIS A 15 -2.26 1.45 -16.42
CA HIS A 15 -0.81 1.39 -16.68
C HIS A 15 -0.09 2.69 -16.34
N LYS A 16 -0.78 3.80 -16.42
CA LYS A 16 -0.22 5.10 -16.02
C LYS A 16 -1.04 5.71 -14.89
N PRO A 17 -0.41 6.30 -13.89
CA PRO A 17 1.03 6.41 -13.67
C PRO A 17 1.67 5.03 -13.41
N SER A 18 2.98 4.95 -13.60
CA SER A 18 3.72 3.71 -13.32
C SER A 18 3.79 3.44 -11.82
N ILE A 19 4.18 2.21 -11.45
CA ILE A 19 4.39 1.90 -10.04
C ILE A 19 5.56 2.72 -9.47
N LEU A 20 6.51 3.11 -10.30
CA LEU A 20 7.60 4.01 -9.86
C LEU A 20 7.04 5.36 -9.44
N GLU A 21 6.16 5.93 -10.25
CA GLU A 21 5.56 7.23 -9.95
C GLU A 21 4.63 7.14 -8.74
N LEU A 22 3.81 6.09 -8.68
CA LEU A 22 2.86 5.93 -7.59
C LEU A 22 3.58 5.73 -6.26
N SER A 23 4.63 4.90 -6.24
CA SER A 23 5.39 4.66 -5.00
C SER A 23 6.03 5.95 -4.50
N SER A 24 6.56 6.79 -5.39
CA SER A 24 7.15 8.07 -5.02
C SER A 24 6.12 9.00 -4.40
N LYS A 25 4.94 9.08 -4.98
CA LYS A 25 3.87 9.94 -4.45
C LYS A 25 3.43 9.49 -3.07
N LEU A 26 3.29 8.19 -2.86
CA LEU A 26 2.90 7.67 -1.55
C LEU A 26 4.00 7.88 -0.51
N ALA A 27 5.26 7.69 -0.91
CA ALA A 27 6.39 7.87 0.00
C ALA A 27 6.60 9.33 0.41
N ASP A 28 6.08 10.28 -0.36
CA ASP A 28 6.16 11.70 -0.04
C ASP A 28 5.22 12.11 1.10
N LEU A 29 4.27 11.27 1.48
CA LEU A 29 3.40 11.58 2.61
C LEU A 29 4.23 11.63 3.90
N PRO A 30 4.01 12.66 4.76
CA PRO A 30 4.91 12.93 5.90
C PRO A 30 5.09 11.78 6.87
N VAL A 31 4.07 10.97 7.08
CA VAL A 31 4.10 9.91 8.08
C VAL A 31 4.44 8.54 7.50
N VAL A 32 4.74 8.49 6.21
CA VAL A 32 5.13 7.24 5.54
C VAL A 32 6.65 7.13 5.54
N ASN A 33 7.16 6.04 6.11
CA ASN A 33 8.60 5.77 6.17
C ASN A 33 9.08 4.97 4.97
N GLY A 34 8.21 4.16 4.39
CA GLY A 34 8.58 3.36 3.24
C GLY A 34 7.38 2.81 2.51
N VAL A 35 7.55 2.55 1.24
CA VAL A 35 6.52 2.01 0.35
C VAL A 35 7.14 0.91 -0.50
N ASP A 36 6.41 -0.20 -0.59
CA ASP A 36 6.80 -1.34 -1.43
C ASP A 36 5.63 -1.62 -2.36
N ILE A 37 5.89 -1.68 -3.66
CA ILE A 37 4.85 -2.03 -4.63
C ILE A 37 5.33 -3.19 -5.47
N SER A 38 4.53 -4.26 -5.48
CA SER A 38 4.79 -5.44 -6.30
C SER A 38 3.71 -5.56 -7.37
N LEU A 39 4.13 -5.82 -8.59
CA LEU A 39 3.19 -6.16 -9.67
C LEU A 39 2.83 -7.63 -9.52
N ILE A 40 1.55 -7.90 -9.30
CA ILE A 40 1.06 -9.26 -9.11
C ILE A 40 0.61 -9.84 -10.44
N GLU A 41 -0.17 -9.07 -11.19
CA GLU A 41 -0.73 -9.52 -12.44
C GLU A 41 -1.02 -8.30 -13.32
N MET A 42 -0.97 -8.49 -14.64
CA MET A 42 -1.18 -7.40 -15.57
C MET A 42 -1.90 -7.91 -16.80
N ASP A 43 -2.88 -7.15 -17.27
CA ASP A 43 -3.49 -7.41 -18.58
C ASP A 43 -3.34 -6.18 -19.47
N GLN A 44 -4.12 -6.12 -20.56
CA GLN A 44 -3.98 -5.03 -21.53
C GLN A 44 -4.40 -3.67 -20.98
N LYS A 45 -5.22 -3.64 -19.96
CA LYS A 45 -5.83 -2.39 -19.46
C LYS A 45 -5.43 -2.04 -18.05
N VAL A 46 -5.24 -3.03 -17.18
CA VAL A 46 -5.02 -2.79 -15.77
C VAL A 46 -3.89 -3.63 -15.22
N GLU A 47 -3.35 -3.16 -14.11
CA GLU A 47 -2.34 -3.85 -13.30
C GLU A 47 -2.94 -4.14 -11.94
N ASN A 48 -2.81 -5.38 -11.49
CA ASN A 48 -3.11 -5.73 -10.12
C ASN A 48 -1.81 -5.65 -9.32
N ILE A 49 -1.77 -4.76 -8.35
CA ILE A 49 -0.56 -4.51 -7.57
C ILE A 49 -0.83 -4.71 -6.09
N LYS A 50 0.24 -5.04 -5.38
CA LYS A 50 0.23 -5.09 -3.91
C LYS A 50 1.05 -3.92 -3.40
N ILE A 51 0.44 -3.09 -2.57
CA ILE A 51 1.11 -1.94 -1.97
C ILE A 51 1.28 -2.21 -0.49
N THR A 52 2.52 -2.14 -0.01
CA THR A 52 2.84 -2.20 1.41
C THR A 52 3.38 -0.84 1.82
N CYS A 53 2.74 -0.22 2.80
CA CYS A 53 3.19 1.05 3.37
C CYS A 53 3.51 0.86 4.84
N GLU A 54 4.63 1.44 5.29
CA GLU A 54 5.01 1.44 6.69
C GLU A 54 5.29 2.86 7.14
N GLY A 55 4.99 3.13 8.39
CA GLY A 55 5.21 4.45 8.99
C GLY A 55 4.85 4.46 10.45
N ASP A 56 4.97 5.62 11.08
CA ASP A 56 4.69 5.75 12.51
C ASP A 56 3.20 5.95 12.80
N SER A 57 2.49 6.60 11.89
CA SER A 57 1.07 6.88 12.07
C SER A 57 0.47 7.15 10.69
N ILE A 58 0.19 6.08 9.96
CA ILE A 58 -0.29 6.19 8.59
C ILE A 58 -1.73 6.69 8.59
N ASN A 59 -2.01 7.66 7.73
CA ASN A 59 -3.35 8.15 7.50
C ASN A 59 -3.91 7.45 6.25
N TYR A 60 -4.81 6.51 6.48
CA TYR A 60 -5.40 5.73 5.41
C TYR A 60 -6.12 6.60 4.37
N ASP A 61 -6.84 7.63 4.83
CA ASP A 61 -7.61 8.49 3.93
C ASP A 61 -6.69 9.24 2.96
N GLN A 62 -5.51 9.65 3.42
CA GLN A 62 -4.52 10.29 2.55
C GLN A 62 -3.97 9.32 1.51
N LEU A 63 -3.67 8.09 1.92
CA LEU A 63 -3.23 7.06 0.98
C LEU A 63 -4.31 6.79 -0.07
N GLU A 64 -5.54 6.61 0.37
CA GLU A 64 -6.65 6.34 -0.53
C GLU A 64 -6.83 7.47 -1.54
N GLU A 65 -6.72 8.71 -1.09
CA GLU A 65 -6.87 9.88 -1.95
C GLU A 65 -5.82 9.88 -3.07
N ILE A 66 -4.57 9.63 -2.74
CA ILE A 66 -3.50 9.58 -3.74
C ILE A 66 -3.73 8.44 -4.73
N ILE A 67 -4.13 7.29 -4.23
CA ILE A 67 -4.42 6.13 -5.08
C ILE A 67 -5.57 6.45 -6.04
N LYS A 68 -6.63 7.07 -5.55
CA LYS A 68 -7.77 7.48 -6.39
C LYS A 68 -7.36 8.53 -7.42
N GLN A 69 -6.57 9.51 -7.04
CA GLN A 69 -6.10 10.55 -7.96
C GLN A 69 -5.23 9.95 -9.07
N SER A 70 -4.62 8.81 -8.83
CA SER A 70 -3.83 8.09 -9.83
C SER A 70 -4.69 7.26 -10.76
N GLY A 71 -6.02 7.31 -10.62
CA GLY A 71 -6.92 6.52 -11.44
C GLY A 71 -7.06 5.08 -10.99
N ALA A 72 -6.47 4.74 -9.84
CA ALA A 72 -6.50 3.40 -9.29
C ALA A 72 -7.60 3.25 -8.24
N SER A 73 -7.91 2.01 -7.88
CA SER A 73 -8.89 1.72 -6.84
C SER A 73 -8.37 0.65 -5.89
N ILE A 74 -8.64 0.83 -4.61
CA ILE A 74 -8.30 -0.17 -3.60
C ILE A 74 -9.36 -1.28 -3.68
N HIS A 75 -8.90 -2.49 -3.98
CA HIS A 75 -9.77 -3.65 -4.04
C HIS A 75 -10.00 -4.22 -2.65
N SER A 76 -8.95 -4.32 -1.85
CA SER A 76 -9.06 -4.82 -0.48
C SER A 76 -7.89 -4.34 0.37
N VAL A 77 -8.13 -4.28 1.68
CA VAL A 77 -7.09 -4.11 2.68
C VAL A 77 -6.78 -5.52 3.20
N ASP A 78 -5.59 -6.02 2.87
CA ASP A 78 -5.24 -7.41 3.13
C ASP A 78 -4.54 -7.61 4.46
N LYS A 79 -3.91 -6.55 4.98
CA LYS A 79 -3.21 -6.64 6.26
C LYS A 79 -3.10 -5.24 6.85
N VAL A 80 -3.25 -5.17 8.17
CA VAL A 80 -3.02 -3.95 8.91
C VAL A 80 -2.26 -4.29 10.19
N SER A 81 -1.24 -3.48 10.50
CA SER A 81 -0.52 -3.58 11.78
C SER A 81 -0.71 -2.27 12.51
N VAL A 82 -1.16 -2.33 13.75
CA VAL A 82 -1.59 -1.18 14.54
C VAL A 82 -0.93 -1.27 15.92
N GLY A 83 -0.53 -0.13 16.47
CA GLY A 83 0.02 -0.08 17.82
C GLY A 83 1.28 0.76 17.91
N THR A 84 2.00 0.62 19.02
CA THR A 84 3.23 1.37 19.24
C THR A 84 4.46 0.68 18.67
N SER A 85 4.33 -0.58 18.28
CA SER A 85 5.43 -1.33 17.68
C SER A 85 4.91 -2.19 16.53
N MET A 86 5.84 -2.61 15.67
CA MET A 86 5.53 -3.47 14.55
C MET A 86 5.48 -4.92 15.03
N ILE A 87 4.43 -5.62 14.63
CA ILE A 87 4.31 -7.06 14.90
C ILE A 87 4.69 -7.79 13.63
N GLU A 88 5.66 -8.68 13.74
CA GLU A 88 6.04 -9.52 12.62
C GLU A 88 5.27 -10.83 12.67
N GLU A 89 4.76 -11.25 11.52
CA GLU A 89 4.06 -12.50 11.40
C GLU A 89 5.05 -13.66 11.48
N ALA A 90 4.78 -14.62 12.37
CA ALA A 90 5.63 -15.78 12.47
C ALA A 90 5.53 -16.64 11.22
N ALA A 91 6.65 -17.12 10.71
CA ALA A 91 6.67 -18.03 9.57
C ALA A 91 6.07 -19.36 9.97
N THR A 92 5.31 -19.97 9.08
CA THR A 92 4.72 -21.28 9.28
C THR A 92 5.18 -22.22 8.17
N HIS A 93 4.89 -23.51 8.31
CA HIS A 93 5.27 -24.49 7.29
C HIS A 93 4.55 -24.29 5.97
N GLN A 94 3.40 -23.64 6.00
CA GLN A 94 2.60 -23.41 4.79
C GLN A 94 3.04 -22.18 4.02
N ASP A 95 3.88 -21.38 4.59
CA ASP A 95 4.27 -20.09 4.02
C ASP A 95 5.34 -20.20 2.95
#